data_d9733e72689aa2ea84d01b8b481cba48
#
_entry.id   d9733e72689aa2ea84d01b8b481cba48
#
_cell.length_a   1.000
_cell.length_b   1.000
_cell.length_c   1.000
_cell.angle_alpha   90.00
_cell.angle_beta   90.00
_cell.angle_gamma   90.00
#
_symmetry.space_group_name_H-M   'P 1'
#
loop_
_entity.id
_entity.type
_entity.pdbx_description
1 polymer ?
#
loop_
_entity_poly.entity_id
_entity_poly.type
_entity_poly.pdbx_seq_one_letter_code
_entity_poly.pdbx_strand_id
1 'polypeptide(L)'
;MVISIDLDGTAWEENWDEIGEFKKNFIIVMDRLWREGHIIILNSLREKGTKQYDDAVDHLEVKNIKYHLFNENLPGLIQRYGEARKISADIHVDDRDLAWVDTIWNGFPDDWEYVYELLQRYHKYTSDREVNLKQHILLDGIDRVGTICNP
;
A
#
# COMPACT_ATOMS: atom_id res chain seq x y z
N MET A 1 -2.78 3.16 -10.69
CA MET A 1 -2.01 1.95 -10.30
C MET A 1 -2.60 1.33 -9.05
N VAL A 2 -2.34 0.04 -8.86
CA VAL A 2 -2.52 -0.65 -7.58
C VAL A 2 -1.16 -0.67 -6.87
N ILE A 3 -1.09 -0.08 -5.68
CA ILE A 3 0.14 0.05 -4.90
C ILE A 3 -0.06 -0.72 -3.60
N SER A 4 0.79 -1.72 -3.34
CA SER A 4 0.86 -2.40 -2.05
C SER A 4 1.96 -1.75 -1.21
N ILE A 5 1.63 -1.35 0.01
CA ILE A 5 2.54 -0.64 0.91
C ILE A 5 2.64 -1.43 2.21
N ASP A 6 3.85 -1.85 2.56
CA ASP A 6 4.15 -2.42 3.87
C ASP A 6 4.12 -1.35 4.96
N LEU A 7 3.91 -1.76 6.20
CA LEU A 7 3.75 -0.84 7.32
C LEU A 7 5.01 -0.74 8.19
N ASP A 8 5.41 -1.86 8.81
CA ASP A 8 6.48 -1.87 9.80
C ASP A 8 7.86 -1.76 9.13
N GLY A 9 8.62 -0.71 9.42
CA GLY A 9 9.88 -0.39 8.74
C GLY A 9 9.71 0.46 7.48
N THR A 10 8.55 0.44 6.86
CA THR A 10 8.22 1.13 5.60
C THR A 10 7.43 2.42 5.81
N ALA A 11 6.23 2.33 6.39
CA ALA A 11 5.37 3.48 6.66
C ALA A 11 5.73 4.19 7.95
N TRP A 12 6.11 3.42 8.95
CA TRP A 12 6.55 3.87 10.27
C TRP A 12 7.81 3.12 10.72
N GLU A 13 8.42 3.60 11.81
CA GLU A 13 9.58 2.95 12.41
C GLU A 13 9.23 1.52 12.87
N GLU A 14 10.12 0.57 12.60
CA GLU A 14 9.91 -0.83 12.99
C GLU A 14 9.89 -0.97 14.52
N ASN A 15 8.74 -1.38 15.05
CA ASN A 15 8.57 -1.73 16.46
C ASN A 15 7.46 -2.78 16.58
N TRP A 16 7.82 -3.99 16.96
CA TRP A 16 6.87 -5.11 17.01
C TRP A 16 5.86 -5.02 18.17
N ASP A 17 6.23 -4.37 19.25
CA ASP A 17 5.41 -4.29 20.47
C ASP A 17 4.42 -3.12 20.41
N GLU A 18 4.79 -2.05 19.70
CA GLU A 18 4.00 -0.82 19.59
C GLU A 18 3.98 -0.33 18.14
N ILE A 19 3.12 0.64 17.83
CA ILE A 19 3.17 1.33 16.55
C ILE A 19 4.25 2.41 16.61
N GLY A 20 5.17 2.36 15.66
CA GLY A 20 6.25 3.35 15.52
C GLY A 20 5.73 4.72 15.03
N GLU A 21 6.61 5.71 15.08
CA GLU A 21 6.34 7.01 14.49
C GLU A 21 6.32 6.90 12.96
N PHE A 22 5.39 7.59 12.30
CA PHE A 22 5.37 7.63 10.85
C PHE A 22 6.65 8.26 10.30
N LYS A 23 7.19 7.63 9.26
CA LYS A 23 8.31 8.20 8.52
C LYS A 23 7.93 9.54 7.92
N LYS A 24 8.92 10.38 7.75
CA LYS A 24 8.74 11.75 7.26
C LYS A 24 7.93 11.80 5.97
N ASN A 25 6.97 12.69 5.91
CA ASN A 25 6.07 12.94 4.78
C ASN A 25 5.15 11.77 4.39
N PHE A 26 5.16 10.63 5.08
CA PHE A 26 4.28 9.49 4.76
C PHE A 26 2.81 9.91 4.63
N ILE A 27 2.25 10.60 5.63
CA ILE A 27 0.84 11.03 5.65
C ILE A 27 0.51 11.93 4.44
N ILE A 28 1.42 12.84 4.08
CA ILE A 28 1.25 13.77 2.97
C ILE A 28 1.25 13.01 1.65
N VAL A 29 2.16 12.07 1.48
CA VAL A 29 2.28 11.26 0.27
C VAL A 29 1.07 10.34 0.10
N MET A 30 0.58 9.73 1.18
CA MET A 30 -0.64 8.91 1.15
C MET A 30 -1.86 9.71 0.67
N ASP A 31 -2.04 10.94 1.16
CA ASP A 31 -3.14 11.80 0.72
C ASP A 31 -3.00 12.19 -0.77
N ARG A 32 -1.77 12.42 -1.27
CA ARG A 32 -1.52 12.66 -2.69
C ARG A 32 -1.87 11.45 -3.54
N LEU A 33 -1.35 10.26 -3.21
CA LEU A 33 -1.63 9.01 -3.93
C LEU A 33 -3.13 8.71 -3.98
N TRP A 34 -3.84 8.96 -2.88
CA TRP A 34 -5.29 8.82 -2.84
C TRP A 34 -5.99 9.79 -3.80
N ARG A 35 -5.63 11.08 -3.78
CA ARG A 35 -6.23 12.10 -4.67
C ARG A 35 -5.93 11.87 -6.14
N GLU A 36 -4.79 11.26 -6.44
CA GLU A 36 -4.40 10.85 -7.80
C GLU A 36 -5.17 9.61 -8.29
N GLY A 37 -6.01 9.01 -7.44
CA GLY A 37 -6.86 7.88 -7.80
C GLY A 37 -6.12 6.55 -7.87
N HIS A 38 -5.01 6.41 -7.15
CA HIS A 38 -4.34 5.13 -7.00
C HIS A 38 -5.13 4.22 -6.04
N ILE A 39 -5.13 2.92 -6.32
CA ILE A 39 -5.63 1.91 -5.39
C ILE A 39 -4.51 1.59 -4.41
N ILE A 40 -4.76 1.78 -3.13
CA ILE A 40 -3.79 1.58 -2.06
C ILE A 40 -4.19 0.35 -1.24
N ILE A 41 -3.31 -0.62 -1.18
CA ILE A 41 -3.44 -1.81 -0.34
C ILE A 41 -2.35 -1.73 0.73
N LEU A 42 -2.72 -1.69 1.99
CA LEU A 42 -1.76 -1.83 3.09
C LEU A 42 -1.46 -3.31 3.32
N ASN A 43 -0.22 -3.62 3.59
CA ASN A 43 0.25 -4.98 3.83
C ASN A 43 1.13 -5.02 5.07
N SER A 44 0.97 -6.01 5.92
CA SER A 44 1.76 -6.18 7.13
C SER A 44 1.66 -7.61 7.62
N LEU A 45 2.63 -8.04 8.43
CA LEU A 45 2.58 -9.31 9.16
C LEU A 45 1.60 -9.30 10.34
N ARG A 46 0.96 -8.16 10.63
CA ARG A 46 -0.05 -8.03 11.70
C ARG A 46 -1.32 -8.76 11.28
N GLU A 47 -1.57 -9.91 11.90
CA GLU A 47 -2.67 -10.81 11.50
C GLU A 47 -4.02 -10.26 11.97
N LYS A 48 -5.02 -10.28 11.08
CA LYS A 48 -6.40 -9.88 11.35
C LYS A 48 -6.98 -10.65 12.55
N GLY A 49 -7.61 -9.94 13.48
CA GLY A 49 -8.14 -10.49 14.72
C GLY A 49 -7.13 -10.54 15.87
N THR A 50 -5.94 -9.98 15.69
CA THR A 50 -4.98 -9.76 16.77
C THR A 50 -5.00 -8.32 17.25
N LYS A 51 -4.56 -8.10 18.50
CA LYS A 51 -4.44 -6.75 19.06
C LYS A 51 -3.51 -5.87 18.20
N GLN A 52 -2.42 -6.41 17.70
CA GLN A 52 -1.45 -5.69 16.88
C GLN A 52 -2.08 -5.18 15.56
N TYR A 53 -2.99 -5.97 14.97
CA TYR A 53 -3.76 -5.55 13.80
C TYR A 53 -4.72 -4.41 14.14
N ASP A 54 -5.48 -4.56 15.24
CA ASP A 54 -6.46 -3.56 15.66
C ASP A 54 -5.78 -2.24 16.04
N ASP A 55 -4.65 -2.30 16.76
CA ASP A 55 -3.84 -1.11 17.07
C ASP A 55 -3.35 -0.39 15.79
N ALA A 56 -2.96 -1.14 14.76
CA ALA A 56 -2.54 -0.56 13.49
C ALA A 56 -3.71 0.13 12.76
N VAL A 57 -4.89 -0.50 12.72
CA VAL A 57 -6.10 0.10 12.15
C VAL A 57 -6.45 1.39 12.87
N ASP A 58 -6.52 1.36 14.21
CA ASP A 58 -6.83 2.53 15.03
C ASP A 58 -5.83 3.67 14.78
N HIS A 59 -4.54 3.35 14.68
CA HIS A 59 -3.50 4.34 14.43
C HIS A 59 -3.66 5.01 13.05
N LEU A 60 -3.96 4.23 12.01
CA LEU A 60 -4.22 4.73 10.67
C LEU A 60 -5.47 5.61 10.64
N GLU A 61 -6.54 5.22 11.33
CA GLU A 61 -7.80 5.97 11.42
C GLU A 61 -7.61 7.30 12.15
N VAL A 62 -6.94 7.30 13.30
CA VAL A 62 -6.64 8.53 14.08
C VAL A 62 -5.86 9.55 13.24
N LYS A 63 -4.98 9.08 12.35
CA LYS A 63 -4.22 9.95 11.42
C LYS A 63 -4.94 10.22 10.10
N ASN A 64 -6.17 9.70 9.94
CA ASN A 64 -6.99 9.85 8.73
C ASN A 64 -6.26 9.38 7.46
N ILE A 65 -5.48 8.30 7.58
CA ILE A 65 -4.83 7.67 6.44
C ILE A 65 -5.86 6.94 5.61
N LYS A 66 -5.92 7.26 4.33
CA LYS A 66 -6.86 6.64 3.38
C LYS A 66 -6.20 5.48 2.65
N TYR A 67 -6.86 4.34 2.66
CA TYR A 67 -6.47 3.14 1.93
C TYR A 67 -7.72 2.37 1.50
N HIS A 68 -7.58 1.42 0.60
CA HIS A 68 -8.69 0.62 0.08
C HIS A 68 -8.80 -0.72 0.80
N LEU A 69 -7.69 -1.39 1.01
CA LEU A 69 -7.63 -2.73 1.60
C LEU A 69 -6.46 -2.84 2.57
N PHE A 70 -6.59 -3.73 3.57
CA PHE A 70 -5.52 -4.07 4.48
C PHE A 70 -5.38 -5.60 4.59
N ASN A 71 -4.22 -6.13 4.21
CA ASN A 71 -3.91 -7.56 4.14
C ASN A 71 -4.88 -8.39 3.29
N GLU A 72 -5.53 -7.76 2.33
CA GLU A 72 -6.50 -8.43 1.46
C GLU A 72 -6.20 -8.12 -0.01
N ASN A 73 -6.47 -9.08 -0.88
CA ASN A 73 -6.46 -8.85 -2.32
C ASN A 73 -7.73 -8.15 -2.80
N LEU A 74 -7.64 -7.59 -4.01
CA LEU A 74 -8.79 -6.99 -4.66
C LEU A 74 -9.92 -8.01 -4.86
N PRO A 75 -11.18 -7.67 -4.54
CA PRO A 75 -12.32 -8.60 -4.59
C PRO A 75 -12.47 -9.33 -5.93
N GLY A 76 -12.28 -8.63 -7.06
CA GLY A 76 -12.36 -9.23 -8.38
C GLY A 76 -11.27 -10.29 -8.64
N LEU A 77 -10.09 -10.16 -8.01
CA LEU A 77 -9.05 -11.18 -8.08
C LEU A 77 -9.39 -12.40 -7.21
N ILE A 78 -9.92 -12.16 -6.01
CA ILE A 78 -10.35 -13.23 -5.10
C ILE A 78 -11.46 -14.06 -5.77
N GLN A 79 -12.44 -13.39 -6.39
CA GLN A 79 -13.51 -14.07 -7.11
C GLN A 79 -12.99 -14.95 -8.26
N ARG A 80 -11.97 -14.50 -8.98
CA ARG A 80 -11.48 -15.19 -10.18
C ARG A 80 -10.47 -16.30 -9.88
N TYR A 81 -9.60 -16.09 -8.88
CA TYR A 81 -8.44 -16.95 -8.63
C TYR A 81 -8.44 -17.59 -7.25
N GLY A 82 -9.44 -17.30 -6.42
CA GLY A 82 -9.44 -17.65 -5.00
C GLY A 82 -8.54 -16.71 -4.19
N GLU A 83 -8.62 -16.84 -2.88
CA GLU A 83 -7.77 -16.07 -1.98
C GLU A 83 -6.32 -16.55 -2.05
N ALA A 84 -5.41 -15.63 -2.34
CA ALA A 84 -3.97 -15.89 -2.36
C ALA A 84 -3.29 -15.07 -1.26
N ARG A 85 -2.28 -15.67 -0.62
CA ARG A 85 -1.48 -14.97 0.41
C ARG A 85 -0.70 -13.78 -0.14
N LYS A 86 -0.28 -13.87 -1.42
CA LYS A 86 0.44 -12.79 -2.06
C LYS A 86 -0.54 -11.72 -2.55
N ILE A 87 -0.36 -10.50 -2.07
CA ILE A 87 -1.09 -9.33 -2.57
C ILE A 87 -0.69 -9.09 -4.03
N SER A 88 -1.68 -8.95 -4.91
CA SER A 88 -1.44 -8.59 -6.31
C SER A 88 -1.52 -7.07 -6.46
N ALA A 89 -0.39 -6.47 -6.81
CA ALA A 89 -0.26 -5.04 -7.05
C ALA A 89 0.61 -4.77 -8.28
N ASP A 90 0.53 -3.56 -8.84
CA ASP A 90 1.41 -3.12 -9.91
C ASP A 90 2.82 -2.88 -9.37
N ILE A 91 2.91 -2.42 -8.11
CA ILE A 91 4.16 -2.20 -7.40
C ILE A 91 3.98 -2.51 -5.91
N HIS A 92 5.02 -3.04 -5.30
CA HIS A 92 5.15 -3.21 -3.87
C HIS A 92 6.18 -2.21 -3.33
N VAL A 93 5.83 -1.56 -2.22
CA VAL A 93 6.72 -0.67 -1.46
C VAL A 93 6.94 -1.32 -0.11
N ASP A 94 8.15 -1.81 0.12
CA ASP A 94 8.51 -2.64 1.27
C ASP A 94 9.98 -2.37 1.61
N ASP A 95 10.32 -2.12 2.87
CA ASP A 95 11.67 -1.80 3.33
C ASP A 95 12.66 -2.96 3.12
N ARG A 96 12.14 -4.18 2.97
CA ARG A 96 12.92 -5.41 2.75
C ARG A 96 13.08 -5.78 1.28
N ASP A 97 12.62 -4.94 0.36
CA ASP A 97 12.85 -5.15 -1.07
C ASP A 97 14.35 -5.05 -1.42
N LEU A 98 14.81 -5.97 -2.28
CA LEU A 98 16.21 -6.03 -2.72
C LEU A 98 16.71 -4.70 -3.30
N ALA A 99 15.81 -3.90 -3.86
CA ALA A 99 16.12 -2.58 -4.41
C ALA A 99 16.74 -1.61 -3.38
N TRP A 100 16.45 -1.80 -2.09
CA TRP A 100 16.95 -0.92 -1.02
C TRP A 100 18.26 -1.40 -0.38
N VAL A 101 18.63 -2.65 -0.59
CA VAL A 101 19.82 -3.26 0.04
C VAL A 101 21.12 -2.65 -0.45
N ASP A 102 21.15 -2.20 -1.69
CA ASP A 102 22.37 -1.67 -2.35
C ASP A 102 22.18 -0.23 -2.87
N THR A 103 21.33 0.54 -2.21
CA THR A 103 21.11 1.94 -2.54
C THR A 103 22.12 2.84 -1.81
N ILE A 104 22.31 4.05 -2.31
CA ILE A 104 23.08 5.11 -1.63
C ILE A 104 22.57 5.41 -0.21
N TRP A 105 21.38 4.90 0.16
CA TRP A 105 20.70 5.11 1.43
C TRP A 105 20.97 4.02 2.48
N ASN A 106 21.60 2.89 2.10
CA ASN A 106 21.78 1.73 2.98
C ASN A 106 20.46 1.26 3.65
N GLY A 107 19.35 1.28 2.93
CA GLY A 107 18.05 0.88 3.44
C GLY A 107 16.90 1.66 2.83
N PHE A 108 15.70 1.45 3.36
CA PHE A 108 14.50 2.16 2.92
C PHE A 108 14.58 3.65 3.31
N PRO A 109 14.15 4.58 2.42
CA PRO A 109 14.23 6.01 2.71
C PRO A 109 13.36 6.42 3.90
N ASP A 110 13.90 7.30 4.75
CA ASP A 110 13.13 7.91 5.83
C ASP A 110 12.16 8.99 5.33
N ASP A 111 12.39 9.52 4.13
CA ASP A 111 11.56 10.57 3.53
C ASP A 111 10.71 10.02 2.38
N TRP A 112 9.40 9.97 2.58
CA TRP A 112 8.43 9.47 1.61
C TRP A 112 8.27 10.34 0.36
N GLU A 113 8.74 11.59 0.33
CA GLU A 113 8.80 12.36 -0.92
C GLU A 113 9.69 11.66 -1.96
N TYR A 114 10.77 11.02 -1.53
CA TYR A 114 11.61 10.23 -2.44
C TYR A 114 10.88 8.99 -2.97
N VAL A 115 10.17 8.28 -2.10
CA VAL A 115 9.34 7.14 -2.51
C VAL A 115 8.27 7.59 -3.53
N TYR A 116 7.64 8.73 -3.28
CA TYR A 116 6.66 9.32 -4.20
C TYR A 116 7.26 9.62 -5.57
N GLU A 117 8.45 10.23 -5.63
CA GLU A 117 9.14 10.48 -6.91
C GLU A 117 9.41 9.19 -7.70
N LEU A 118 9.81 8.11 -7.01
CA LEU A 118 10.00 6.80 -7.65
C LEU A 118 8.68 6.23 -8.19
N LEU A 119 7.60 6.32 -7.42
CA LEU A 119 6.27 5.88 -7.85
C LEU A 119 5.80 6.66 -9.08
N GLN A 120 6.03 7.98 -9.15
CA GLN A 120 5.70 8.79 -10.33
C GLN A 120 6.50 8.36 -11.57
N ARG A 121 7.80 8.09 -11.41
CA ARG A 121 8.64 7.58 -12.51
C ARG A 121 8.15 6.22 -13.00
N TYR A 122 7.81 5.32 -12.08
CA TYR A 122 7.27 4.01 -12.41
C TYR A 122 5.92 4.11 -13.11
N HIS A 123 5.02 4.97 -12.62
CA HIS A 123 3.72 5.20 -13.22
C HIS A 123 3.83 5.71 -14.66
N LYS A 124 4.71 6.68 -14.91
CA LYS A 124 4.99 7.16 -16.27
C LYS A 124 5.49 6.05 -17.17
N TYR A 125 6.46 5.26 -16.70
CA TYR A 125 7.03 4.15 -17.45
C TYR A 125 5.99 3.07 -17.82
N THR A 126 5.06 2.77 -16.92
CA THR A 126 4.01 1.76 -17.15
C THR A 126 2.86 2.29 -18.01
N SER A 127 2.51 3.57 -17.91
CA SER A 127 1.48 4.21 -18.75
C SER A 127 1.86 4.18 -20.22
N ASP A 128 3.14 4.33 -20.52
CA ASP A 128 3.66 4.30 -21.88
C ASP A 128 3.67 2.87 -22.49
N ARG A 129 3.41 1.83 -21.69
CA ARG A 129 3.46 0.41 -22.10
C ARG A 129 2.12 -0.30 -22.25
N GLU A 130 0.99 0.41 -22.27
CA GLU A 130 -0.35 -0.21 -22.39
C GLU A 130 -0.61 -1.36 -21.39
N VAL A 131 -0.61 -1.06 -20.09
CA VAL A 131 -1.01 -2.05 -19.06
C VAL A 131 -2.52 -1.96 -18.76
N ASN A 132 -3.33 -1.66 -19.76
CA ASN A 132 -4.76 -1.36 -19.62
C ASN A 132 -5.69 -2.56 -19.35
N LEU A 133 -5.19 -3.80 -19.37
CA LEU A 133 -6.09 -4.97 -19.24
C LEU A 133 -6.43 -5.33 -17.78
N LYS A 134 -5.63 -4.89 -16.84
CA LYS A 134 -5.82 -5.29 -15.44
C LYS A 134 -6.83 -4.43 -14.68
N GLN A 135 -6.98 -3.18 -15.03
CA GLN A 135 -7.78 -2.23 -14.25
C GLN A 135 -9.28 -2.55 -14.24
N HIS A 136 -9.87 -2.99 -15.35
CA HIS A 136 -11.29 -3.30 -15.40
C HIS A 136 -11.70 -4.50 -14.54
N ILE A 137 -10.81 -5.50 -14.43
CA ILE A 137 -11.09 -6.71 -13.63
C ILE A 137 -10.84 -6.44 -12.14
N LEU A 138 -9.94 -5.52 -11.83
CA LEU A 138 -9.48 -5.26 -10.46
C LEU A 138 -10.40 -4.33 -9.67
N LEU A 139 -11.15 -3.47 -10.37
CA LEU A 139 -12.01 -2.46 -9.73
C LEU A 139 -13.45 -2.95 -9.51
N ASP A 140 -13.81 -4.11 -10.05
CA ASP A 140 -15.13 -4.71 -9.78
C ASP A 140 -15.24 -5.01 -8.27
N GLY A 141 -16.13 -4.29 -7.58
CA GLY A 141 -16.38 -4.42 -6.16
C GLY A 141 -15.76 -3.33 -5.26
N ILE A 142 -15.04 -2.36 -5.84
CA ILE A 142 -14.58 -1.17 -5.11
C ILE A 142 -15.33 0.04 -5.67
N ASP A 143 -16.07 0.76 -4.82
CA ASP A 143 -16.66 2.02 -5.23
C ASP A 143 -15.60 3.13 -5.33
N ARG A 144 -15.94 4.21 -6.07
CA ARG A 144 -15.04 5.34 -6.29
C ARG A 144 -14.77 6.16 -5.02
N VAL A 145 -15.43 5.84 -3.92
CA VAL A 145 -15.25 6.50 -2.61
C VAL A 145 -14.31 5.70 -1.72
N GLY A 146 -13.89 4.51 -2.16
CA GLY A 146 -12.98 3.64 -1.42
C GLY A 146 -13.66 2.79 -0.35
N THR A 147 -15.00 2.75 -0.37
CA THR A 147 -15.75 1.85 0.52
C THR A 147 -15.95 0.51 -0.19
N ILE A 148 -15.62 -0.58 0.48
CA ILE A 148 -15.95 -1.92 -0.02
C ILE A 148 -17.48 -2.05 0.05
N CYS A 149 -18.14 -2.20 -1.10
CA CYS A 149 -19.55 -2.60 -1.13
C CYS A 149 -19.64 -4.03 -0.59
N ASN A 150 -19.96 -4.18 0.68
CA ASN A 150 -20.41 -5.47 1.19
C ASN A 150 -21.76 -5.79 0.54
N PRO A 151 -21.94 -7.01 0.00
CA PRO A 151 -23.20 -7.46 -0.59
C PRO A 151 -24.33 -7.56 0.43
#